data_4d779110dc4e70ec26f6882183387f3e
#
_entry.id   4d779110dc4e70ec26f6882183387f3e
#
_cell.length_a   1.000
_cell.length_b   1.000
_cell.length_c   1.000
_cell.angle_alpha   90.00
_cell.angle_beta   90.00
_cell.angle_gamma   90.00
#
_symmetry.space_group_name_H-M   'P 1'
#
loop_
_entity.id
_entity.type
_entity.pdbx_description
1 polymer ?
#
loop_
_entity_poly.entity_id
_entity_poly.type
_entity_poly.pdbx_seq_one_letter_code
_entity_poly.pdbx_strand_id
1 'polypeptide(L)'
;MHSRLHQHSVGDNDAAFRRFNMPNMSGFICPVCGGRLADCGSLLRCEGNHCFDKSKFGYVNLLLSQSSGAKRHGDDRVMVRSRRDFLNAGYYSFLRDEVCAVCSELLPSDAVILDAGCGEGYYTAGVKAALPSAQVLGVDISKDALEYFSKRKCGAETAVAGVFSLPVASGECDCVLNIFSPEADDEFRRVLKDGGVLIRVIPAEDHLFSLKQLVYDKPYRNEMPEPQLDGFELVDERRISAELELADNAAVLALFKMTPYYYKTGRADQQKLDGVDRLVTQAEFCVRVYRKEEHHA
;
A
#
# COMPACT_ATOMS: atom_id res chain seq x y z
N MET A 1 12.01 61.45 -39.78
CA MET A 1 11.43 60.15 -39.93
C MET A 1 11.88 59.27 -38.75
N HIS A 2 11.06 59.12 -37.72
CA HIS A 2 11.39 58.37 -36.47
C HIS A 2 10.69 57.04 -36.53
N SER A 3 11.47 55.96 -36.57
CA SER A 3 10.98 54.60 -36.38
C SER A 3 10.99 54.25 -34.89
N ARG A 4 9.81 54.00 -34.30
CA ARG A 4 9.65 53.49 -32.94
C ARG A 4 9.78 51.96 -32.96
N LEU A 5 10.79 51.48 -32.27
CA LEU A 5 10.92 50.07 -31.90
C LEU A 5 9.93 49.73 -30.75
N HIS A 6 9.01 48.81 -31.00
CA HIS A 6 8.17 48.20 -29.94
C HIS A 6 8.99 47.17 -29.19
N GLN A 7 9.31 47.47 -27.92
CA GLN A 7 9.79 46.52 -26.95
C GLN A 7 8.56 45.76 -26.43
N HIS A 8 8.45 44.46 -26.74
CA HIS A 8 7.53 43.55 -26.05
C HIS A 8 8.09 43.24 -24.66
N SER A 9 7.42 43.69 -23.62
CA SER A 9 7.66 43.34 -22.23
C SER A 9 7.30 41.91 -21.99
N VAL A 10 8.29 41.04 -21.80
CA VAL A 10 8.15 39.72 -21.17
C VAL A 10 8.29 39.97 -19.66
N GLY A 11 7.20 40.06 -18.98
CA GLY A 11 7.19 40.24 -17.53
C GLY A 11 5.77 40.43 -17.04
N ASP A 12 5.27 39.45 -16.32
CA ASP A 12 4.30 39.58 -15.23
C ASP A 12 3.48 38.29 -14.93
N ASN A 13 3.84 37.16 -15.55
CA ASN A 13 3.17 35.88 -15.15
C ASN A 13 3.84 35.18 -13.92
N ASP A 14 5.07 35.57 -13.57
CA ASP A 14 5.80 35.00 -12.44
C ASP A 14 5.40 35.58 -11.07
N ALA A 15 4.86 36.82 -11.06
CA ALA A 15 4.41 37.47 -9.83
C ALA A 15 3.02 37.00 -9.33
N ALA A 16 2.17 36.49 -10.20
CA ALA A 16 0.88 35.97 -9.84
C ALA A 16 0.94 34.60 -9.12
N PHE A 17 2.01 33.83 -9.38
CA PHE A 17 2.23 32.52 -8.72
C PHE A 17 2.69 32.65 -7.26
N ARG A 18 3.28 33.80 -6.88
CA ARG A 18 3.86 34.04 -5.53
C ARG A 18 2.86 34.56 -4.48
N ARG A 19 1.58 34.78 -4.82
CA ARG A 19 0.57 35.34 -3.89
C ARG A 19 -0.52 34.38 -3.47
N PHE A 20 -0.51 33.13 -3.94
CA PHE A 20 -1.37 32.08 -3.36
C PHE A 20 -0.63 31.48 -2.16
N ASN A 21 -1.31 31.32 -1.03
CA ASN A 21 -0.90 30.49 0.12
C ASN A 21 -0.10 29.31 -0.40
N MET A 22 1.10 29.03 0.17
CA MET A 22 1.92 27.87 -0.21
C MET A 22 0.99 26.69 -0.40
N PRO A 23 0.83 26.16 -1.62
CA PRO A 23 -0.10 25.05 -1.83
C PRO A 23 0.35 23.90 -0.93
N ASN A 24 -0.62 23.21 -0.33
CA ASN A 24 -0.34 22.02 0.44
C ASN A 24 0.42 21.04 -0.47
N MET A 25 1.66 20.70 -0.11
CA MET A 25 2.45 19.79 -0.93
C MET A 25 1.98 18.36 -0.66
N SER A 26 1.73 17.61 -1.72
CA SER A 26 1.50 16.17 -1.64
C SER A 26 2.79 15.44 -1.27
N GLY A 27 2.68 14.32 -0.57
CA GLY A 27 3.80 13.40 -0.37
C GLY A 27 4.24 12.67 -1.64
N PHE A 28 3.45 12.78 -2.72
CA PHE A 28 3.78 12.19 -4.02
C PHE A 28 4.57 13.12 -4.92
N ILE A 29 5.35 12.52 -5.84
CA ILE A 29 6.07 13.21 -6.92
C ILE A 29 5.43 12.92 -8.28
N CYS A 30 5.71 13.78 -9.23
CA CYS A 30 5.26 13.64 -10.61
C CYS A 30 5.93 12.42 -11.28
N PRO A 31 5.18 11.42 -11.76
CA PRO A 31 5.77 10.24 -12.40
C PRO A 31 6.37 10.54 -13.78
N VAL A 32 6.15 11.76 -14.34
CA VAL A 32 6.68 12.16 -15.63
C VAL A 32 8.05 12.84 -15.51
N CYS A 33 8.20 13.73 -14.51
CA CYS A 33 9.43 14.55 -14.39
C CYS A 33 10.11 14.48 -13.01
N GLY A 34 9.58 13.71 -12.06
CA GLY A 34 10.11 13.59 -10.69
C GLY A 34 9.90 14.83 -9.80
N GLY A 35 9.28 15.90 -10.32
CA GLY A 35 9.06 17.13 -9.56
C GLY A 35 7.98 16.95 -8.47
N ARG A 36 8.06 17.75 -7.40
CA ARG A 36 7.06 17.77 -6.32
C ARG A 36 5.67 18.09 -6.87
N LEU A 37 4.64 17.52 -6.27
CA LEU A 37 3.25 17.76 -6.63
C LEU A 37 2.58 18.66 -5.59
N ALA A 38 2.00 19.77 -6.06
CA ALA A 38 1.19 20.67 -5.26
C ALA A 38 -0.29 20.27 -5.33
N ASP A 39 -0.97 20.30 -4.20
CA ASP A 39 -2.41 20.05 -4.13
C ASP A 39 -3.19 21.32 -4.52
N CYS A 40 -3.87 21.25 -5.67
CA CYS A 40 -4.71 22.33 -6.19
C CYS A 40 -6.21 22.06 -5.99
N GLY A 41 -6.56 21.24 -4.98
CA GLY A 41 -7.93 20.87 -4.66
C GLY A 41 -8.43 19.68 -5.48
N SER A 42 -8.88 19.89 -6.71
CA SER A 42 -9.39 18.82 -7.57
C SER A 42 -8.31 18.05 -8.34
N LEU A 43 -7.06 18.53 -8.32
CA LEU A 43 -5.93 17.92 -9.03
C LEU A 43 -4.61 18.12 -8.26
N LEU A 44 -3.61 17.30 -8.58
CA LEU A 44 -2.22 17.54 -8.24
C LEU A 44 -1.48 18.10 -9.47
N ARG A 45 -0.54 19.03 -9.26
CA ARG A 45 0.23 19.67 -10.33
C ARG A 45 1.70 19.85 -9.94
N CYS A 46 2.61 19.58 -10.86
CA CYS A 46 4.03 19.89 -10.69
C CYS A 46 4.42 21.21 -11.36
N GLU A 47 5.62 21.72 -11.07
CA GLU A 47 6.17 22.92 -11.71
C GLU A 47 6.32 22.77 -13.23
N GLY A 48 6.55 21.55 -13.73
CA GLY A 48 6.56 21.23 -15.16
C GLY A 48 5.17 21.21 -15.81
N ASN A 49 4.13 21.67 -15.12
CA ASN A 49 2.73 21.73 -15.57
C ASN A 49 2.07 20.36 -15.88
N HIS A 50 2.64 19.24 -15.42
CA HIS A 50 1.92 17.97 -15.46
C HIS A 50 0.81 17.98 -14.41
N CYS A 51 -0.41 17.64 -14.83
CA CYS A 51 -1.60 17.68 -13.99
C CYS A 51 -2.19 16.27 -13.87
N PHE A 52 -2.65 15.93 -12.66
CA PHE A 52 -3.25 14.63 -12.35
C PHE A 52 -4.55 14.86 -11.57
N ASP A 53 -5.68 14.56 -12.19
CA ASP A 53 -6.97 14.75 -11.55
C ASP A 53 -7.15 13.80 -10.37
N LYS A 54 -7.71 14.33 -9.29
CA LYS A 54 -8.19 13.51 -8.19
C LYS A 54 -9.52 12.87 -8.58
N SER A 55 -9.65 11.57 -8.31
CA SER A 55 -10.94 10.90 -8.47
C SER A 55 -11.99 11.48 -7.52
N LYS A 56 -13.26 11.24 -7.78
CA LYS A 56 -14.34 11.58 -6.83
C LYS A 56 -14.19 10.90 -5.45
N PHE A 57 -13.32 9.91 -5.36
CA PHE A 57 -12.98 9.19 -4.13
C PHE A 57 -11.72 9.75 -3.44
N GLY A 58 -11.08 10.77 -4.00
CA GLY A 58 -9.93 11.46 -3.40
C GLY A 58 -8.55 10.92 -3.78
N TYR A 59 -8.44 9.69 -4.33
CA TYR A 59 -7.16 9.18 -4.81
C TYR A 59 -6.77 9.83 -6.15
N VAL A 60 -5.47 9.90 -6.44
CA VAL A 60 -4.91 10.36 -7.71
C VAL A 60 -4.40 9.18 -8.54
N ASN A 61 -4.50 9.24 -9.87
CA ASN A 61 -3.92 8.23 -10.75
C ASN A 61 -2.55 8.69 -11.25
N LEU A 62 -1.49 8.09 -10.70
CA LEU A 62 -0.09 8.35 -11.06
C LEU A 62 0.52 7.21 -11.89
N LEU A 63 -0.26 6.20 -12.28
CA LEU A 63 0.18 5.12 -13.14
C LEU A 63 0.26 5.61 -14.60
N LEU A 64 1.47 5.62 -15.17
CA LEU A 64 1.65 6.02 -16.57
C LEU A 64 1.12 4.95 -17.52
N SER A 65 0.48 5.37 -18.61
CA SER A 65 -0.17 4.50 -19.60
C SER A 65 0.78 3.51 -20.28
N GLN A 66 2.06 3.81 -20.35
CA GLN A 66 3.08 2.91 -20.93
C GLN A 66 3.36 1.69 -20.04
N SER A 67 3.03 1.76 -18.74
CA SER A 67 3.16 0.64 -17.79
C SER A 67 1.95 -0.30 -17.80
N SER A 68 0.95 -0.02 -18.62
CA SER A 68 -0.37 -0.69 -18.58
C SER A 68 -0.57 -1.77 -19.66
N GLY A 69 0.42 -2.66 -19.85
CA GLY A 69 0.32 -3.75 -20.85
C GLY A 69 -0.79 -4.77 -20.58
N ALA A 70 -1.37 -4.82 -19.38
CA ALA A 70 -2.48 -5.70 -19.03
C ALA A 70 -3.80 -4.92 -18.92
N LYS A 71 -4.89 -5.50 -19.42
CA LYS A 71 -6.24 -4.90 -19.38
C LYS A 71 -6.77 -4.66 -17.95
N ARG A 72 -6.20 -5.30 -16.95
CA ARG A 72 -6.58 -5.19 -15.53
C ARG A 72 -5.35 -5.40 -14.66
N HIS A 73 -5.12 -4.51 -13.72
CA HIS A 73 -3.99 -4.57 -12.77
C HIS A 73 -4.55 -4.78 -11.35
N GLY A 74 -3.89 -5.65 -10.58
CA GLY A 74 -4.21 -5.91 -9.18
C GLY A 74 -5.45 -6.77 -8.96
N ASP A 75 -5.88 -6.82 -7.70
CA ASP A 75 -7.03 -7.59 -7.25
C ASP A 75 -8.32 -7.11 -7.94
N ASP A 76 -9.17 -8.05 -8.29
CA ASP A 76 -10.48 -7.72 -8.84
C ASP A 76 -11.48 -7.29 -7.73
N ARG A 77 -12.63 -6.78 -8.17
CA ARG A 77 -13.64 -6.25 -7.26
C ARG A 77 -14.21 -7.31 -6.29
N VAL A 78 -14.26 -8.57 -6.70
CA VAL A 78 -14.74 -9.67 -5.85
C VAL A 78 -13.74 -9.93 -4.72
N MET A 79 -12.46 -10.04 -5.06
CA MET A 79 -11.38 -10.25 -4.11
C MET A 79 -11.26 -9.09 -3.12
N VAL A 80 -11.25 -7.84 -3.62
CA VAL A 80 -11.19 -6.63 -2.78
C VAL A 80 -12.39 -6.57 -1.82
N ARG A 81 -13.61 -6.88 -2.29
CA ARG A 81 -14.81 -6.89 -1.46
C ARG A 81 -14.73 -7.97 -0.38
N SER A 82 -14.34 -9.19 -0.76
CA SER A 82 -14.22 -10.30 0.18
C SER A 82 -13.17 -10.00 1.26
N ARG A 83 -12.03 -9.42 0.88
CA ARG A 83 -10.98 -8.98 1.80
C ARG A 83 -11.51 -7.93 2.76
N ARG A 84 -12.17 -6.89 2.26
CA ARG A 84 -12.77 -5.85 3.09
C ARG A 84 -13.77 -6.43 4.10
N ASP A 85 -14.68 -7.29 3.66
CA ASP A 85 -15.72 -7.84 4.51
C ASP A 85 -15.10 -8.73 5.60
N PHE A 86 -14.12 -9.56 5.24
CA PHE A 86 -13.38 -10.40 6.16
C PHE A 86 -12.57 -9.59 7.20
N LEU A 87 -11.82 -8.60 6.74
CA LEU A 87 -11.01 -7.76 7.63
C LEU A 87 -11.89 -6.89 8.55
N ASN A 88 -13.01 -6.36 8.04
CA ASN A 88 -13.95 -5.59 8.86
C ASN A 88 -14.69 -6.46 9.90
N ALA A 89 -14.82 -7.77 9.68
CA ALA A 89 -15.32 -8.70 10.70
C ALA A 89 -14.30 -8.93 11.84
N GLY A 90 -13.09 -8.39 11.73
CA GLY A 90 -12.09 -8.38 12.80
C GLY A 90 -11.17 -9.60 12.84
N TYR A 91 -11.30 -10.54 11.90
CA TYR A 91 -10.51 -11.78 11.91
C TYR A 91 -8.99 -11.55 11.94
N TYR A 92 -8.48 -10.46 11.34
CA TYR A 92 -7.05 -10.11 11.36
C TYR A 92 -6.75 -8.87 12.22
N SER A 93 -7.60 -8.56 13.21
CA SER A 93 -7.35 -7.42 14.11
C SER A 93 -6.06 -7.58 14.90
N PHE A 94 -5.73 -8.80 15.35
CA PHE A 94 -4.48 -9.09 16.06
C PHE A 94 -3.23 -8.74 15.24
N LEU A 95 -3.24 -9.00 13.91
CA LEU A 95 -2.14 -8.60 13.03
C LEU A 95 -2.07 -7.08 12.84
N ARG A 96 -3.24 -6.43 12.62
CA ARG A 96 -3.29 -4.96 12.50
C ARG A 96 -2.74 -4.31 13.77
N ASP A 97 -3.15 -4.80 14.92
CA ASP A 97 -2.76 -4.23 16.20
C ASP A 97 -1.25 -4.42 16.45
N GLU A 98 -0.68 -5.55 16.05
CA GLU A 98 0.76 -5.77 16.08
C GLU A 98 1.52 -4.82 15.15
N VAL A 99 1.07 -4.65 13.89
CA VAL A 99 1.68 -3.69 12.97
C VAL A 99 1.63 -2.26 13.54
N CYS A 100 0.49 -1.88 14.14
CA CYS A 100 0.36 -0.58 14.79
C CYS A 100 1.31 -0.43 15.98
N ALA A 101 1.49 -1.47 16.79
CA ALA A 101 2.41 -1.48 17.92
C ALA A 101 3.85 -1.29 17.45
N VAL A 102 4.28 -2.07 16.46
CA VAL A 102 5.63 -1.96 15.85
C VAL A 102 5.88 -0.54 15.31
N CYS A 103 4.91 0.02 14.58
CA CYS A 103 5.03 1.40 14.09
C CYS A 103 5.16 2.41 15.24
N SER A 104 4.37 2.26 16.31
CA SER A 104 4.40 3.17 17.46
C SER A 104 5.68 3.05 18.28
N GLU A 105 6.31 1.87 18.31
CA GLU A 105 7.58 1.62 19.00
C GLU A 105 8.78 2.23 18.27
N LEU A 106 8.75 2.20 16.93
CA LEU A 106 9.95 2.49 16.11
C LEU A 106 9.93 3.87 15.47
N LEU A 107 8.75 4.48 15.27
CA LEU A 107 8.63 5.68 14.46
C LEU A 107 8.35 6.93 15.29
N PRO A 108 8.87 8.10 14.87
CA PRO A 108 8.48 9.38 15.45
C PRO A 108 7.00 9.67 15.15
N SER A 109 6.36 10.48 16.00
CA SER A 109 4.93 10.77 15.89
C SER A 109 4.53 11.47 14.59
N ASP A 110 5.45 12.17 13.94
CA ASP A 110 5.31 12.93 12.68
C ASP A 110 5.97 12.22 11.48
N ALA A 111 6.21 10.92 11.59
CA ALA A 111 6.84 10.11 10.56
C ALA A 111 6.13 10.21 9.19
N VAL A 112 6.91 10.08 8.12
CA VAL A 112 6.40 9.84 6.77
C VAL A 112 6.36 8.33 6.52
N ILE A 113 5.15 7.78 6.38
CA ILE A 113 4.91 6.34 6.26
C ILE A 113 4.30 6.06 4.88
N LEU A 114 4.90 5.13 4.13
CA LEU A 114 4.37 4.64 2.86
C LEU A 114 3.85 3.21 3.02
N ASP A 115 2.56 3.00 2.74
CA ASP A 115 1.96 1.66 2.62
C ASP A 115 1.99 1.24 1.14
N ALA A 116 2.93 0.37 0.80
CA ALA A 116 3.19 -0.09 -0.56
C ALA A 116 2.35 -1.34 -0.88
N GLY A 117 1.22 -1.14 -1.54
CA GLY A 117 0.18 -2.15 -1.75
C GLY A 117 -0.90 -2.07 -0.68
N CYS A 118 -1.36 -0.84 -0.39
CA CYS A 118 -2.25 -0.54 0.73
C CYS A 118 -3.65 -1.19 0.63
N GLY A 119 -4.01 -1.72 -0.53
CA GLY A 119 -5.30 -2.35 -0.76
C GLY A 119 -6.48 -1.43 -0.44
N GLU A 120 -7.43 -1.94 0.33
CA GLU A 120 -8.60 -1.20 0.79
C GLU A 120 -8.37 -0.40 2.09
N GLY A 121 -7.09 -0.35 2.57
CA GLY A 121 -6.63 0.53 3.63
C GLY A 121 -6.88 0.06 5.06
N TYR A 122 -7.09 -1.23 5.30
CA TYR A 122 -7.35 -1.76 6.65
C TYR A 122 -6.17 -1.52 7.60
N TYR A 123 -4.97 -1.87 7.19
CA TYR A 123 -3.75 -1.67 7.97
C TYR A 123 -3.36 -0.19 8.01
N THR A 124 -3.40 0.49 6.87
CA THR A 124 -3.11 1.93 6.74
C THR A 124 -3.95 2.77 7.70
N ALA A 125 -5.26 2.48 7.79
CA ALA A 125 -6.15 3.21 8.70
C ALA A 125 -5.82 2.95 10.17
N GLY A 126 -5.42 1.72 10.52
CA GLY A 126 -4.95 1.37 11.86
C GLY A 126 -3.69 2.15 12.23
N VAL A 127 -2.68 2.16 11.37
CA VAL A 127 -1.41 2.87 11.58
C VAL A 127 -1.65 4.39 11.68
N LYS A 128 -2.49 4.96 10.82
CA LYS A 128 -2.84 6.38 10.90
C LYS A 128 -3.57 6.74 12.19
N ALA A 129 -4.40 5.83 12.72
CA ALA A 129 -5.06 6.03 14.02
C ALA A 129 -4.07 5.93 15.19
N ALA A 130 -3.07 5.04 15.12
CA ALA A 130 -2.02 4.90 16.12
C ALA A 130 -1.02 6.07 16.11
N LEU A 131 -0.73 6.63 14.93
CA LEU A 131 0.17 7.77 14.72
C LEU A 131 -0.57 8.92 14.02
N PRO A 132 -1.44 9.68 14.73
CA PRO A 132 -2.31 10.67 14.10
C PRO A 132 -1.57 11.83 13.43
N SER A 133 -0.38 12.18 13.91
CA SER A 133 0.47 13.25 13.36
C SER A 133 1.30 12.80 12.15
N ALA A 134 1.47 11.48 11.93
CA ALA A 134 2.25 10.96 10.80
C ALA A 134 1.61 11.34 9.46
N GLN A 135 2.45 11.63 8.47
CA GLN A 135 2.00 11.68 7.08
C GLN A 135 1.97 10.26 6.53
N VAL A 136 0.79 9.78 6.15
CA VAL A 136 0.63 8.42 5.63
C VAL A 136 0.22 8.47 4.17
N LEU A 137 1.01 7.78 3.34
CA LEU A 137 0.81 7.62 1.91
C LEU A 137 0.42 6.18 1.63
N GLY A 138 -0.61 5.96 0.82
CA GLY A 138 -1.02 4.63 0.37
C GLY A 138 -0.91 4.52 -1.15
N VAL A 139 -0.25 3.47 -1.61
CA VAL A 139 -0.13 3.17 -3.05
C VAL A 139 -0.72 1.80 -3.32
N ASP A 140 -1.62 1.71 -4.31
CA ASP A 140 -2.10 0.44 -4.84
C ASP A 140 -2.36 0.55 -6.35
N ILE A 141 -2.21 -0.56 -7.06
CA ILE A 141 -2.46 -0.59 -8.50
C ILE A 141 -3.95 -0.77 -8.81
N SER A 142 -4.76 -1.26 -7.85
CA SER A 142 -6.18 -1.52 -7.98
C SER A 142 -7.00 -0.27 -7.66
N LYS A 143 -7.65 0.30 -8.68
CA LYS A 143 -8.63 1.39 -8.50
C LYS A 143 -9.81 0.97 -7.63
N ASP A 144 -10.25 -0.29 -7.76
CA ASP A 144 -11.34 -0.85 -6.95
C ASP A 144 -10.97 -0.87 -5.46
N ALA A 145 -9.71 -1.19 -5.13
CA ALA A 145 -9.20 -1.16 -3.75
C ALA A 145 -9.22 0.27 -3.18
N LEU A 146 -8.69 1.25 -3.92
CA LEU A 146 -8.66 2.65 -3.48
C LEU A 146 -10.06 3.29 -3.38
N GLU A 147 -11.04 2.83 -4.17
CA GLU A 147 -12.45 3.21 -3.98
C GLU A 147 -12.97 2.77 -2.60
N TYR A 148 -12.61 1.58 -2.14
CA TYR A 148 -12.96 1.12 -0.79
C TYR A 148 -12.13 1.82 0.29
N PHE A 149 -10.86 2.06 0.03
CA PHE A 149 -9.96 2.81 0.94
C PHE A 149 -10.56 4.17 1.31
N SER A 150 -11.08 4.90 0.34
CA SER A 150 -11.66 6.23 0.57
C SER A 150 -12.78 6.25 1.62
N LYS A 151 -13.48 5.14 1.80
CA LYS A 151 -14.56 5.00 2.78
C LYS A 151 -14.06 4.90 4.21
N ARG A 152 -12.77 4.61 4.43
CA ARG A 152 -12.14 4.58 5.75
C ARG A 152 -11.91 5.96 6.33
N LYS A 153 -11.84 7.01 5.48
CA LYS A 153 -11.71 8.43 5.90
C LYS A 153 -10.60 8.68 6.92
N CYS A 154 -9.51 7.93 6.83
CA CYS A 154 -8.41 8.02 7.81
C CYS A 154 -7.47 9.22 7.59
N GLY A 155 -7.62 9.96 6.50
CA GLY A 155 -6.79 11.13 6.21
C GLY A 155 -5.43 10.82 5.55
N ALA A 156 -5.18 9.57 5.12
CA ALA A 156 -4.02 9.23 4.32
C ALA A 156 -4.20 9.71 2.87
N GLU A 157 -3.10 10.14 2.23
CA GLU A 157 -3.06 10.41 0.80
C GLU A 157 -2.95 9.10 0.02
N THR A 158 -3.67 8.97 -1.11
CA THR A 158 -3.64 7.72 -1.88
C THR A 158 -3.45 7.94 -3.37
N ALA A 159 -2.66 7.04 -3.99
CA ALA A 159 -2.39 7.06 -5.41
C ALA A 159 -2.52 5.67 -6.06
N VAL A 160 -3.06 5.64 -7.28
CA VAL A 160 -2.91 4.47 -8.16
C VAL A 160 -1.51 4.49 -8.74
N ALA A 161 -0.68 3.53 -8.33
CA ALA A 161 0.67 3.32 -8.85
C ALA A 161 1.13 1.90 -8.58
N GLY A 162 2.17 1.45 -9.30
CA GLY A 162 2.82 0.16 -9.05
C GLY A 162 3.91 0.28 -8.00
N VAL A 163 4.09 -0.75 -7.19
CA VAL A 163 5.13 -0.77 -6.13
C VAL A 163 6.55 -0.81 -6.71
N PHE A 164 6.72 -1.24 -7.96
CA PHE A 164 8.01 -1.27 -8.66
C PHE A 164 8.42 0.09 -9.28
N SER A 165 7.59 1.12 -9.11
CA SER A 165 7.87 2.50 -9.53
C SER A 165 7.04 3.44 -8.67
N LEU A 166 7.49 3.63 -7.44
CA LEU A 166 6.79 4.39 -6.42
C LEU A 166 6.88 5.89 -6.70
N PRO A 167 5.75 6.61 -6.75
CA PRO A 167 5.73 8.05 -6.98
C PRO A 167 6.08 8.83 -5.69
N VAL A 168 7.18 8.47 -5.05
CA VAL A 168 7.69 9.05 -3.82
C VAL A 168 9.17 9.37 -4.04
N ALA A 169 9.65 10.50 -3.52
CA ALA A 169 11.04 10.92 -3.67
C ALA A 169 11.99 9.95 -2.94
N SER A 170 13.23 9.88 -3.41
CA SER A 170 14.28 9.11 -2.72
C SER A 170 14.56 9.70 -1.35
N GLY A 171 14.74 8.83 -0.34
CA GLY A 171 15.06 9.25 1.01
C GLY A 171 13.98 10.07 1.73
N GLU A 172 12.71 9.91 1.38
CA GLU A 172 11.61 10.69 1.95
C GLU A 172 10.92 9.99 3.13
N CYS A 173 10.83 8.64 3.09
CA CYS A 173 10.03 7.87 4.05
C CYS A 173 10.84 7.46 5.27
N ASP A 174 10.25 7.61 6.45
CA ASP A 174 10.77 7.00 7.69
C ASP A 174 10.43 5.51 7.74
N CYS A 175 9.30 5.12 7.14
CA CYS A 175 8.85 3.72 7.11
C CYS A 175 8.17 3.38 5.77
N VAL A 176 8.42 2.15 5.33
CA VAL A 176 7.63 1.47 4.29
C VAL A 176 6.94 0.27 4.91
N LEU A 177 5.63 0.14 4.69
CA LEU A 177 4.85 -1.06 4.99
C LEU A 177 4.73 -1.89 3.72
N ASN A 178 5.05 -3.18 3.81
CA ASN A 178 4.86 -4.18 2.75
C ASN A 178 4.07 -5.35 3.35
N ILE A 179 2.73 -5.26 3.25
CA ILE A 179 1.82 -6.24 3.86
C ILE A 179 1.11 -7.02 2.77
N PHE A 180 1.52 -8.28 2.55
CA PHE A 180 0.98 -9.17 1.51
C PHE A 180 1.02 -8.60 0.08
N SER A 181 1.91 -7.66 -0.17
CA SER A 181 2.10 -7.04 -1.48
C SER A 181 3.42 -7.49 -2.12
N PRO A 182 3.62 -7.27 -3.43
CA PRO A 182 4.86 -7.67 -4.09
C PRO A 182 6.10 -7.01 -3.46
N GLU A 183 7.19 -7.75 -3.45
CA GLU A 183 8.49 -7.29 -2.97
C GLU A 183 9.18 -6.44 -4.04
N ALA A 184 9.44 -5.17 -3.72
CA ALA A 184 10.08 -4.20 -4.59
C ALA A 184 11.25 -3.55 -3.85
N ASP A 185 12.19 -4.37 -3.40
CA ASP A 185 13.20 -4.02 -2.41
C ASP A 185 14.09 -2.84 -2.84
N ASP A 186 14.45 -2.73 -4.12
CA ASP A 186 15.18 -1.57 -4.65
C ASP A 186 14.37 -0.26 -4.52
N GLU A 187 13.05 -0.31 -4.80
CA GLU A 187 12.19 0.85 -4.65
C GLU A 187 11.95 1.19 -3.18
N PHE A 188 11.79 0.18 -2.32
CA PHE A 188 11.68 0.40 -0.87
C PHE A 188 12.94 1.03 -0.31
N ARG A 189 14.12 0.52 -0.70
CA ARG A 189 15.42 1.11 -0.34
C ARG A 189 15.58 2.54 -0.86
N ARG A 190 15.14 2.81 -2.10
CA ARG A 190 15.22 4.15 -2.70
C ARG A 190 14.40 5.18 -1.92
N VAL A 191 13.14 4.86 -1.57
CA VAL A 191 12.26 5.84 -0.92
C VAL A 191 12.52 6.01 0.58
N LEU A 192 13.13 5.02 1.24
CA LEU A 192 13.49 5.10 2.64
C LEU A 192 14.67 6.06 2.87
N LYS A 193 14.57 6.85 3.94
CA LYS A 193 15.69 7.56 4.54
C LYS A 193 16.77 6.58 4.96
N ASP A 194 18.01 7.02 5.10
CA ASP A 194 19.05 6.24 5.73
C ASP A 194 18.65 5.97 7.20
N GLY A 195 18.76 4.71 7.65
CA GLY A 195 18.24 4.27 8.95
C GLY A 195 16.71 4.13 9.00
N GLY A 196 15.98 4.43 7.92
CA GLY A 196 14.53 4.18 7.82
C GLY A 196 14.19 2.70 7.86
N VAL A 197 12.95 2.36 8.18
CA VAL A 197 12.53 0.97 8.41
C VAL A 197 11.58 0.45 7.34
N LEU A 198 11.77 -0.81 6.95
CA LEU A 198 10.82 -1.60 6.16
C LEU A 198 10.14 -2.60 7.10
N ILE A 199 8.82 -2.51 7.24
CA ILE A 199 8.01 -3.49 7.97
C ILE A 199 7.35 -4.40 6.94
N ARG A 200 7.79 -5.67 6.89
CA ARG A 200 7.27 -6.67 5.97
C ARG A 200 6.46 -7.71 6.72
N VAL A 201 5.24 -7.97 6.24
CA VAL A 201 4.36 -9.01 6.78
C VAL A 201 4.18 -10.10 5.74
N ILE A 202 4.50 -11.32 6.12
CA ILE A 202 4.37 -12.52 5.29
C ILE A 202 3.60 -13.60 6.03
N PRO A 203 2.84 -14.47 5.32
CA PRO A 203 2.23 -15.64 5.95
C PRO A 203 3.31 -16.64 6.37
N ALA A 204 3.22 -17.16 7.60
CA ALA A 204 4.11 -18.20 8.09
C ALA A 204 3.73 -19.60 7.56
N GLU A 205 4.49 -20.62 7.93
CA GLU A 205 4.45 -21.96 7.33
C GLU A 205 3.06 -22.59 7.42
N ASP A 206 2.43 -22.53 8.60
CA ASP A 206 1.14 -23.19 8.85
C ASP A 206 -0.08 -22.27 8.62
N HIS A 207 0.16 -21.06 8.09
CA HIS A 207 -0.91 -20.12 7.79
C HIS A 207 -2.00 -20.73 6.92
N LEU A 208 -3.23 -20.78 7.48
CA LEU A 208 -4.45 -21.31 6.85
C LEU A 208 -4.32 -22.76 6.38
N PHE A 209 -3.53 -23.58 7.07
CA PHE A 209 -3.29 -24.97 6.62
C PHE A 209 -4.59 -25.80 6.62
N SER A 210 -5.49 -25.62 7.59
CA SER A 210 -6.80 -26.32 7.60
C SER A 210 -7.67 -25.95 6.39
N LEU A 211 -7.63 -24.68 5.93
CA LEU A 211 -8.32 -24.28 4.69
C LEU A 211 -7.72 -24.97 3.47
N LYS A 212 -6.38 -25.08 3.41
CA LYS A 212 -5.70 -25.79 2.32
C LYS A 212 -6.05 -27.29 2.31
N GLN A 213 -6.20 -27.91 3.47
CA GLN A 213 -6.64 -29.32 3.60
C GLN A 213 -8.03 -29.57 3.03
N LEU A 214 -8.94 -28.59 3.12
CA LEU A 214 -10.27 -28.71 2.52
C LEU A 214 -10.25 -28.58 1.00
N VAL A 215 -9.35 -27.75 0.47
CA VAL A 215 -9.32 -27.37 -0.95
C VAL A 215 -8.46 -28.33 -1.77
N TYR A 216 -7.26 -28.67 -1.27
CA TYR A 216 -6.26 -29.40 -2.04
C TYR A 216 -6.17 -30.86 -1.62
N ASP A 217 -6.07 -31.77 -2.59
CA ASP A 217 -5.84 -33.21 -2.33
C ASP A 217 -4.43 -33.47 -1.72
N LYS A 218 -3.49 -32.58 -2.02
CA LYS A 218 -2.14 -32.57 -1.44
C LYS A 218 -1.86 -31.19 -0.85
N PRO A 219 -2.30 -30.91 0.37
CA PRO A 219 -2.09 -29.64 1.03
C PRO A 219 -0.58 -29.43 1.29
N TYR A 220 -0.13 -28.21 1.17
CA TYR A 220 1.26 -27.82 1.35
C TYR A 220 1.39 -26.70 2.38
N ARG A 221 2.50 -26.68 3.12
CA ARG A 221 2.87 -25.56 3.96
C ARG A 221 3.48 -24.43 3.13
N ASN A 222 3.40 -23.20 3.62
CA ASN A 222 4.09 -22.10 2.95
C ASN A 222 5.60 -22.27 3.13
N GLU A 223 6.34 -21.86 2.12
CA GLU A 223 7.77 -21.67 2.22
C GLU A 223 8.03 -20.26 2.75
N MET A 224 8.87 -20.16 3.78
CA MET A 224 9.29 -18.86 4.30
C MET A 224 10.50 -18.39 3.49
N PRO A 225 10.48 -17.18 2.93
CA PRO A 225 11.66 -16.62 2.28
C PRO A 225 12.77 -16.40 3.31
N GLU A 226 14.02 -16.51 2.83
CA GLU A 226 15.19 -16.19 3.66
C GLU A 226 15.07 -14.75 4.20
N PRO A 227 15.51 -14.53 5.44
CA PRO A 227 15.38 -13.21 6.06
C PRO A 227 16.39 -12.17 5.56
N GLN A 228 17.47 -12.62 4.85
CA GLN A 228 18.47 -11.71 4.31
C GLN A 228 17.90 -10.87 3.18
N LEU A 229 18.14 -9.56 3.25
CA LEU A 229 17.69 -8.60 2.26
C LEU A 229 18.82 -7.60 1.93
N ASP A 230 19.18 -7.48 0.66
CA ASP A 230 20.30 -6.63 0.23
C ASP A 230 20.07 -5.16 0.56
N GLY A 231 21.06 -4.55 1.26
CA GLY A 231 21.00 -3.17 1.71
C GLY A 231 20.09 -2.92 2.92
N PHE A 232 19.74 -4.01 3.64
CA PHE A 232 18.95 -3.94 4.86
C PHE A 232 19.50 -4.87 5.94
N GLU A 233 19.45 -4.42 7.17
CA GLU A 233 19.67 -5.21 8.37
C GLU A 233 18.32 -5.67 8.95
N LEU A 234 18.15 -6.97 9.19
CA LEU A 234 17.02 -7.49 9.96
C LEU A 234 17.22 -7.13 11.44
N VAL A 235 16.37 -6.23 11.96
CA VAL A 235 16.49 -5.76 13.35
C VAL A 235 15.48 -6.39 14.30
N ASP A 236 14.36 -6.93 13.77
CA ASP A 236 13.35 -7.64 14.58
C ASP A 236 12.56 -8.62 13.70
N GLU A 237 12.18 -9.77 14.27
CA GLU A 237 11.26 -10.74 13.65
C GLU A 237 10.29 -11.24 14.71
N ARG A 238 8.98 -11.01 14.48
CA ARG A 238 7.91 -11.42 15.39
C ARG A 238 7.00 -12.42 14.68
N ARG A 239 6.79 -13.58 15.30
CA ARG A 239 5.78 -14.55 14.88
C ARG A 239 4.52 -14.34 15.69
N ILE A 240 3.42 -14.13 15.01
CA ILE A 240 2.11 -13.91 15.61
C ILE A 240 1.11 -14.87 15.02
N SER A 241 0.21 -15.37 15.84
CA SER A 241 -0.82 -16.30 15.40
C SER A 241 -2.12 -16.13 16.18
N ALA A 242 -3.22 -16.47 15.53
CA ALA A 242 -4.53 -16.57 16.16
C ALA A 242 -5.33 -17.72 15.55
N GLU A 243 -6.09 -18.40 16.37
CA GLU A 243 -7.10 -19.34 15.90
C GLU A 243 -8.31 -18.55 15.37
N LEU A 244 -8.69 -18.82 14.14
CA LEU A 244 -9.87 -18.23 13.51
C LEU A 244 -11.02 -19.23 13.55
N GLU A 245 -12.13 -18.85 14.17
CA GLU A 245 -13.37 -19.57 14.09
C GLU A 245 -14.31 -18.90 13.09
N LEU A 246 -14.47 -19.52 11.93
CA LEU A 246 -15.39 -19.08 10.89
C LEU A 246 -16.72 -19.80 11.08
N ALA A 247 -17.71 -19.06 11.53
CA ALA A 247 -18.97 -19.65 12.04
C ALA A 247 -20.01 -19.94 10.94
N ASP A 248 -19.74 -19.54 9.69
CA ASP A 248 -20.64 -19.78 8.55
C ASP A 248 -19.86 -19.90 7.24
N ASN A 249 -20.54 -20.44 6.22
CA ASN A 249 -19.98 -20.61 4.88
C ASN A 249 -19.56 -19.28 4.23
N ALA A 250 -20.27 -18.19 4.51
CA ALA A 250 -19.94 -16.88 3.94
C ALA A 250 -18.58 -16.39 4.41
N ALA A 251 -18.23 -16.57 5.69
CA ALA A 251 -16.94 -16.27 6.26
C ALA A 251 -15.83 -17.16 5.67
N VAL A 252 -16.09 -18.47 5.51
CA VAL A 252 -15.15 -19.43 4.88
C VAL A 252 -14.85 -19.00 3.43
N LEU A 253 -15.87 -18.69 2.66
CA LEU A 253 -15.73 -18.27 1.28
C LEU A 253 -15.07 -16.87 1.18
N ALA A 254 -15.33 -15.96 2.11
CA ALA A 254 -14.68 -14.66 2.15
C ALA A 254 -13.17 -14.81 2.41
N LEU A 255 -12.78 -15.64 3.38
CA LEU A 255 -11.39 -15.97 3.64
C LEU A 255 -10.71 -16.56 2.39
N PHE A 256 -11.32 -17.56 1.78
CA PHE A 256 -10.76 -18.20 0.58
C PHE A 256 -10.59 -17.21 -0.57
N LYS A 257 -11.64 -16.42 -0.88
CA LYS A 257 -11.65 -15.47 -2.00
C LYS A 257 -10.69 -14.30 -1.84
N MET A 258 -10.29 -13.94 -0.63
CA MET A 258 -9.32 -12.88 -0.40
C MET A 258 -7.86 -13.34 -0.54
N THR A 259 -7.62 -14.64 -0.64
CA THR A 259 -6.28 -15.21 -0.77
C THR A 259 -5.89 -15.45 -2.23
N PRO A 260 -4.58 -15.54 -2.56
CA PRO A 260 -4.11 -15.94 -3.89
C PRO A 260 -4.57 -17.35 -4.28
N TYR A 261 -5.03 -18.17 -3.33
CA TYR A 261 -5.52 -19.53 -3.60
C TYR A 261 -6.72 -19.51 -4.53
N TYR A 262 -7.61 -18.52 -4.41
CA TYR A 262 -8.83 -18.42 -5.22
C TYR A 262 -8.55 -18.51 -6.72
N TYR A 263 -7.54 -17.79 -7.22
CA TYR A 263 -7.18 -17.82 -8.63
C TYR A 263 -6.33 -19.01 -9.08
N LYS A 264 -5.65 -19.64 -8.12
CA LYS A 264 -4.79 -20.80 -8.38
C LYS A 264 -5.54 -22.13 -8.28
N THR A 265 -6.78 -22.11 -7.83
CA THR A 265 -7.59 -23.30 -7.56
C THR A 265 -8.63 -23.51 -8.65
N GLY A 266 -8.71 -24.72 -9.18
CA GLY A 266 -9.73 -25.12 -10.17
C GLY A 266 -11.15 -25.08 -9.58
N ARG A 267 -12.15 -24.89 -10.44
CA ARG A 267 -13.55 -24.75 -10.02
C ARG A 267 -14.07 -25.94 -9.20
N ALA A 268 -13.67 -27.16 -9.54
CA ALA A 268 -14.08 -28.36 -8.81
C ALA A 268 -13.57 -28.36 -7.36
N ASP A 269 -12.32 -27.90 -7.14
CA ASP A 269 -11.74 -27.79 -5.82
C ASP A 269 -12.33 -26.64 -5.01
N GLN A 270 -12.67 -25.52 -5.68
CA GLN A 270 -13.39 -24.41 -5.03
C GLN A 270 -14.76 -24.87 -4.51
N GLN A 271 -15.47 -25.72 -5.26
CA GLN A 271 -16.79 -26.26 -4.87
C GLN A 271 -16.73 -27.15 -3.62
N LYS A 272 -15.56 -27.66 -3.23
CA LYS A 272 -15.40 -28.39 -1.96
C LYS A 272 -15.75 -27.52 -0.74
N LEU A 273 -15.72 -26.20 -0.90
CA LEU A 273 -16.07 -25.25 0.16
C LEU A 273 -17.58 -24.93 0.22
N ASP A 274 -18.39 -25.29 -0.79
CA ASP A 274 -19.82 -24.93 -0.88
C ASP A 274 -20.67 -25.58 0.21
N GLY A 275 -20.22 -26.42 1.03
CA GLY A 275 -20.99 -27.03 2.14
C GLY A 275 -20.27 -26.93 3.48
N VAL A 276 -19.25 -26.11 3.56
CA VAL A 276 -18.46 -25.95 4.79
C VAL A 276 -19.04 -24.81 5.61
N ASP A 277 -19.93 -25.16 6.56
CA ASP A 277 -20.64 -24.18 7.40
C ASP A 277 -19.81 -23.71 8.61
N ARG A 278 -18.69 -24.37 8.91
CA ARG A 278 -17.78 -23.96 9.98
C ARG A 278 -16.36 -24.40 9.64
N LEU A 279 -15.41 -23.51 9.89
CA LEU A 279 -13.98 -23.82 9.80
C LEU A 279 -13.23 -23.21 10.97
N VAL A 280 -12.42 -24.03 11.63
CA VAL A 280 -11.40 -23.55 12.57
C VAL A 280 -10.04 -23.69 11.88
N THR A 281 -9.31 -22.60 11.80
CA THR A 281 -7.99 -22.58 11.14
C THR A 281 -7.06 -21.63 11.84
N GLN A 282 -5.77 -21.89 11.76
CA GLN A 282 -4.74 -21.02 12.30
C GLN A 282 -4.38 -19.95 11.28
N ALA A 283 -4.46 -18.67 11.67
CA ALA A 283 -3.83 -17.58 10.94
C ALA A 283 -2.48 -17.30 11.61
N GLU A 284 -1.40 -17.48 10.87
CA GLU A 284 -0.05 -17.32 11.36
C GLU A 284 0.77 -16.42 10.43
N PHE A 285 1.43 -15.41 11.00
CA PHE A 285 2.18 -14.42 10.25
C PHE A 285 3.56 -14.19 10.87
N CYS A 286 4.49 -13.80 10.01
CA CYS A 286 5.78 -13.29 10.41
C CYS A 286 5.85 -11.80 10.06
N VAL A 287 6.12 -10.97 11.06
CA VAL A 287 6.38 -9.53 10.92
C VAL A 287 7.88 -9.34 11.02
N ARG A 288 8.50 -8.94 9.92
CA ARG A 288 9.94 -8.66 9.85
C ARG A 288 10.16 -7.15 9.78
N VAL A 289 11.05 -6.67 10.61
CA VAL A 289 11.48 -5.28 10.64
C VAL A 289 12.90 -5.20 10.13
N TYR A 290 13.08 -4.49 9.05
CA TYR A 290 14.39 -4.24 8.46
C TYR A 290 14.75 -2.77 8.60
N ARG A 291 16.00 -2.49 8.88
CA ARG A 291 16.58 -1.14 8.86
C ARG A 291 17.41 -0.97 7.60
N LYS A 292 17.16 0.09 6.84
CA LYS A 292 18.01 0.44 5.70
C LYS A 292 19.42 0.75 6.19
N GLU A 293 20.41 0.07 5.61
CA GLU A 293 21.82 0.32 5.88
C GLU A 293 22.21 1.73 5.45
N GLU A 294 23.05 2.38 6.25
CA GLU A 294 23.62 3.67 5.91
C GLU A 294 24.68 3.51 4.80
N HIS A 295 24.58 4.27 3.74
CA HIS A 295 25.67 4.34 2.77
C HIS A 295 26.80 5.16 3.38
N HIS A 296 27.82 4.47 3.87
CA HIS A 296 29.11 5.14 4.13
C HIS A 296 29.74 5.50 2.77
N ALA A 297 29.65 6.79 2.40
CA ALA A 297 30.26 7.36 1.19
C ALA A 297 31.77 7.42 1.31
#